data_5091d07b7788d7e4f3d00c87d63c9013
#
_entry.id   5091d07b7788d7e4f3d00c87d63c9013
#
_cell.length_a   1.000
_cell.length_b   1.000
_cell.length_c   1.000
_cell.angle_alpha   90.00
_cell.angle_beta   90.00
_cell.angle_gamma   90.00
#
_symmetry.space_group_name_H-M   'P 1'
#
loop_
_entity.id
_entity.type
_entity.pdbx_description
1 polymer ?
#
loop_
_entity_poly.entity_id
_entity_poly.type
_entity_poly.pdbx_seq_one_letter_code
_entity_poly.pdbx_strand_id
1 'polypeptide(L)'
;MNNKIQNEIAIENISNINVHHQSNNSSPICCILQLESGIIVIGLFNGNINFYAQTDLDNYYSSLKIDSSPINSIYQIQDDQLICCSGASLYLIFENNLKKLDYNKKEKIIIENVYGKINKILVLPDESIITGDNKYISLYRKKGKKINFVKQIKINAPILDLIMIQSNTVLSAAPQKQSLIFVDLDKFVQNYEIKNIKFCDDIKCSNIITKIKKDLLLVGGCMGIVYFISLKNKQFVANITIRYKNELITTVLKMHNGDLLCGSSMLVKDENTQKEYICSNLVQYRYSNNVFKEIYRKPNAHNDIITKICDVVNHKGITEFGSISLDSTFKVWN
;
A
#
# COMPACT_ATOMS: atom_id res chain seq x y z
N MET A 1 40.40 10.26 9.92
CA MET A 1 40.18 8.92 10.51
C MET A 1 39.33 9.11 11.77
N ASN A 2 38.05 8.86 11.75
CA ASN A 2 37.11 8.73 12.89
C ASN A 2 35.71 9.19 12.49
N ASN A 3 35.03 8.40 11.62
CA ASN A 3 33.58 8.56 11.43
C ASN A 3 32.96 7.30 10.78
N LYS A 4 33.49 6.11 11.12
CA LYS A 4 33.03 4.84 10.54
C LYS A 4 32.44 3.82 11.56
N ILE A 5 32.34 4.19 12.84
CA ILE A 5 32.01 3.19 13.87
C ILE A 5 30.62 3.38 14.50
N GLN A 6 29.84 4.41 14.13
CA GLN A 6 28.54 4.63 14.78
C GLN A 6 27.32 4.00 14.09
N ASN A 7 27.48 3.39 12.92
CA ASN A 7 26.33 2.81 12.18
C ASN A 7 26.19 1.28 12.28
N GLU A 8 27.05 0.60 13.00
CA GLU A 8 26.97 -0.88 13.12
C GLU A 8 26.16 -1.39 14.32
N ILE A 9 25.81 -0.54 15.28
CA ILE A 9 25.15 -0.97 16.53
C ILE A 9 23.62 -1.17 16.37
N ALA A 10 23.01 -0.66 15.31
CA ALA A 10 21.57 -0.80 15.09
C ALA A 10 21.15 -2.14 14.43
N ILE A 11 22.09 -3.01 14.09
CA ILE A 11 21.83 -4.19 13.22
C ILE A 11 21.65 -5.48 14.04
N GLU A 12 22.11 -5.53 15.27
CA GLU A 12 22.07 -6.77 16.06
C GLU A 12 20.71 -7.07 16.74
N ASN A 13 19.77 -6.12 16.78
CA ASN A 13 18.55 -6.27 17.57
C ASN A 13 17.28 -6.64 16.79
N ILE A 14 17.36 -6.95 15.48
CA ILE A 14 16.18 -7.35 14.70
C ILE A 14 15.80 -8.83 14.89
N SER A 15 16.55 -9.57 15.69
CA SER A 15 16.23 -10.98 16.03
C SER A 15 14.89 -11.17 16.76
N ASN A 16 14.25 -10.08 17.23
CA ASN A 16 13.02 -10.13 18.01
C ASN A 16 12.01 -9.07 17.55
N ILE A 17 11.54 -9.15 16.30
CA ILE A 17 10.36 -8.37 15.90
C ILE A 17 9.16 -8.87 16.73
N ASN A 18 8.69 -8.04 17.64
CA ASN A 18 7.54 -8.35 18.47
C ASN A 18 6.38 -7.40 18.13
N VAL A 19 5.18 -7.90 18.29
CA VAL A 19 3.99 -7.07 18.23
C VAL A 19 4.01 -6.13 19.42
N HIS A 20 4.07 -4.82 19.15
CA HIS A 20 3.99 -3.77 20.17
C HIS A 20 2.52 -3.38 20.42
N HIS A 21 1.75 -3.23 19.34
CA HIS A 21 0.32 -2.95 19.41
C HIS A 21 -0.44 -3.84 18.45
N GLN A 22 -1.64 -4.27 18.84
CA GLN A 22 -2.56 -5.00 17.99
C GLN A 22 -3.98 -4.54 18.21
N SER A 23 -4.64 -4.07 17.16
CA SER A 23 -6.08 -3.83 17.19
C SER A 23 -6.83 -4.83 16.31
N ASN A 24 -8.02 -5.21 16.79
CA ASN A 24 -8.94 -6.06 16.06
C ASN A 24 -10.09 -5.20 15.51
N ASN A 25 -10.35 -5.33 14.23
CA ASN A 25 -11.41 -4.61 13.55
C ASN A 25 -12.59 -5.54 13.26
N SER A 26 -13.76 -4.96 13.09
CA SER A 26 -15.00 -5.70 12.80
C SER A 26 -15.05 -6.27 11.38
N SER A 27 -14.05 -5.98 10.55
CA SER A 27 -14.00 -6.35 9.14
C SER A 27 -12.59 -6.32 8.62
N PRO A 28 -12.24 -7.09 7.56
CA PRO A 28 -10.95 -7.09 6.91
C PRO A 28 -10.46 -5.68 6.58
N ILE A 29 -9.15 -5.46 6.73
CA ILE A 29 -8.53 -4.16 6.50
C ILE A 29 -8.00 -4.10 5.07
N CYS A 30 -8.39 -3.05 4.33
CA CYS A 30 -8.02 -2.87 2.94
C CYS A 30 -6.89 -1.86 2.73
N CYS A 31 -6.84 -0.80 3.54
CA CYS A 31 -5.83 0.25 3.41
C CYS A 31 -5.55 0.95 4.75
N ILE A 32 -4.38 1.57 4.84
CA ILE A 32 -3.91 2.33 6.00
C ILE A 32 -3.17 3.58 5.55
N LEU A 33 -3.30 4.64 6.33
CA LEU A 33 -2.60 5.91 6.17
C LEU A 33 -2.31 6.49 7.55
N GLN A 34 -1.09 6.96 7.79
CA GLN A 34 -0.82 7.87 8.90
C GLN A 34 -0.91 9.31 8.39
N LEU A 35 -1.67 10.15 9.08
CA LEU A 35 -1.80 11.57 8.79
C LEU A 35 -0.60 12.35 9.32
N GLU A 36 -0.37 13.54 8.81
CA GLU A 36 0.67 14.46 9.32
C GLU A 36 0.46 14.80 10.80
N SER A 37 -0.79 14.80 11.27
CA SER A 37 -1.16 14.94 12.68
C SER A 37 -0.77 13.74 13.57
N GLY A 38 -0.28 12.65 12.99
CA GLY A 38 0.04 11.39 13.67
C GLY A 38 -1.13 10.42 13.79
N ILE A 39 -2.35 10.83 13.51
CA ILE A 39 -3.54 9.95 13.52
C ILE A 39 -3.37 8.86 12.45
N ILE A 40 -3.69 7.62 12.83
CA ILE A 40 -3.72 6.51 11.89
C ILE A 40 -5.15 6.27 11.43
N VAL A 41 -5.32 6.16 10.12
CA VAL A 41 -6.60 5.99 9.44
C VAL A 41 -6.61 4.65 8.72
N ILE A 42 -7.60 3.81 9.03
CA ILE A 42 -7.72 2.46 8.47
C ILE A 42 -9.05 2.34 7.72
N GLY A 43 -8.99 1.93 6.47
CA GLY A 43 -10.16 1.63 5.64
C GLY A 43 -10.51 0.15 5.65
N LEU A 44 -11.77 -0.17 5.91
CA LEU A 44 -12.28 -1.51 6.09
C LEU A 44 -13.06 -2.02 4.87
N PHE A 45 -13.15 -3.34 4.78
CA PHE A 45 -13.91 -4.02 3.72
C PHE A 45 -15.41 -3.73 3.79
N ASN A 46 -15.95 -3.51 4.98
CA ASN A 46 -17.35 -3.15 5.18
C ASN A 46 -17.66 -1.67 4.87
N GLY A 47 -16.69 -0.87 4.41
CA GLY A 47 -16.88 0.53 4.04
C GLY A 47 -16.81 1.52 5.20
N ASN A 48 -16.32 1.10 6.35
CA ASN A 48 -15.99 1.99 7.45
C ASN A 48 -14.54 2.49 7.35
N ILE A 49 -14.30 3.66 7.90
CA ILE A 49 -12.96 4.18 8.17
C ILE A 49 -12.84 4.32 9.70
N ASN A 50 -11.81 3.69 10.27
CA ASN A 50 -11.50 3.78 11.69
C ASN A 50 -10.29 4.70 11.90
N PHE A 51 -10.33 5.50 12.97
CA PHE A 51 -9.31 6.47 13.35
C PHE A 51 -8.68 6.07 14.68
N TYR A 52 -7.35 6.00 14.72
CA TYR A 52 -6.57 5.65 15.89
C TYR A 52 -5.72 6.83 16.33
N ALA A 53 -5.73 7.13 17.63
CA ALA A 53 -4.81 8.10 18.18
C ALA A 53 -3.39 7.49 18.22
N GLN A 54 -2.38 8.31 17.97
CA GLN A 54 -0.98 7.89 18.05
C GLN A 54 -0.57 7.39 19.45
N THR A 55 -1.33 7.78 20.47
CA THR A 55 -1.12 7.38 21.87
C THR A 55 -1.86 6.10 22.26
N ASP A 56 -2.84 5.67 21.46
CA ASP A 56 -3.60 4.44 21.68
C ASP A 56 -3.88 3.78 20.33
N LEU A 57 -3.04 2.82 19.98
CA LEU A 57 -3.13 2.07 18.72
C LEU A 57 -3.91 0.75 18.87
N ASP A 58 -4.27 0.38 20.08
CA ASP A 58 -5.03 -0.84 20.34
C ASP A 58 -6.54 -0.62 20.10
N ASN A 59 -7.00 0.62 20.33
CA ASN A 59 -8.41 0.98 20.19
C ASN A 59 -8.60 2.16 19.24
N TYR A 60 -9.53 2.05 18.29
CA TYR A 60 -9.95 3.22 17.53
C TYR A 60 -10.86 4.12 18.39
N TYR A 61 -10.59 5.41 18.37
CA TYR A 61 -11.40 6.38 19.08
C TYR A 61 -12.63 6.83 18.27
N SER A 62 -12.66 6.54 16.99
CA SER A 62 -13.73 6.94 16.10
C SER A 62 -13.86 6.05 14.87
N SER A 63 -15.08 5.92 14.37
CA SER A 63 -15.40 5.21 13.15
C SER A 63 -16.37 6.00 12.28
N LEU A 64 -16.13 6.03 10.98
CA LEU A 64 -16.94 6.75 10.00
C LEU A 64 -17.41 5.80 8.91
N LYS A 65 -18.73 5.64 8.77
CA LYS A 65 -19.33 4.89 7.66
C LYS A 65 -19.33 5.73 6.39
N ILE A 66 -18.60 5.29 5.38
CA ILE A 66 -18.52 5.95 4.07
C ILE A 66 -19.55 5.37 3.11
N ASP A 67 -19.52 4.05 2.93
CA ASP A 67 -20.34 3.33 1.96
C ASP A 67 -20.57 1.89 2.47
N SER A 68 -21.23 1.05 1.69
CA SER A 68 -21.34 -0.39 1.90
C SER A 68 -20.19 -1.18 1.25
N SER A 69 -19.45 -0.56 0.32
CA SER A 69 -18.34 -1.16 -0.40
C SER A 69 -17.00 -0.97 0.32
N PRO A 70 -16.01 -1.83 0.05
CA PRO A 70 -14.67 -1.71 0.63
C PRO A 70 -14.02 -0.35 0.38
N ILE A 71 -13.31 0.17 1.39
CA ILE A 71 -12.44 1.34 1.26
C ILE A 71 -11.10 0.86 0.69
N ASN A 72 -10.91 0.98 -0.61
CA ASN A 72 -9.74 0.42 -1.27
C ASN A 72 -8.49 1.28 -1.13
N SER A 73 -8.63 2.59 -0.96
CA SER A 73 -7.51 3.52 -0.86
C SER A 73 -7.91 4.80 -0.14
N ILE A 74 -6.99 5.35 0.67
CA ILE A 74 -7.14 6.61 1.40
C ILE A 74 -5.88 7.43 1.20
N TYR A 75 -6.04 8.76 1.00
CA TYR A 75 -4.95 9.73 0.90
C TYR A 75 -5.30 11.01 1.66
N GLN A 76 -4.28 11.65 2.24
CA GLN A 76 -4.35 13.02 2.73
C GLN A 76 -4.03 13.96 1.57
N ILE A 77 -4.90 14.95 1.31
CA ILE A 77 -4.67 15.97 0.27
C ILE A 77 -4.01 17.19 0.89
N GLN A 78 -4.52 17.63 2.01
CA GLN A 78 -4.05 18.76 2.83
C GLN A 78 -4.25 18.40 4.29
N ASP A 79 -3.75 19.19 5.21
CA ASP A 79 -3.79 18.94 6.66
C ASP A 79 -5.17 18.58 7.21
N ASP A 80 -6.24 19.06 6.56
CA ASP A 80 -7.62 18.89 6.99
C ASP A 80 -8.52 18.10 6.01
N GLN A 81 -7.91 17.50 4.96
CA GLN A 81 -8.69 16.87 3.90
C GLN A 81 -8.19 15.48 3.55
N LEU A 82 -9.09 14.49 3.65
CA LEU A 82 -8.85 13.15 3.18
C LEU A 82 -9.66 12.87 1.92
N ILE A 83 -9.09 12.10 1.02
CA ILE A 83 -9.82 11.48 -0.07
C ILE A 83 -9.75 9.96 0.06
N CYS A 84 -10.86 9.30 -0.14
CA CYS A 84 -10.90 7.84 -0.21
C CYS A 84 -11.75 7.37 -1.38
N CYS A 85 -11.55 6.12 -1.78
CA CYS A 85 -12.43 5.46 -2.74
C CYS A 85 -13.14 4.26 -2.11
N SER A 86 -14.42 4.14 -2.44
CA SER A 86 -15.26 3.00 -2.09
C SER A 86 -16.18 2.68 -3.27
N GLY A 87 -16.22 1.42 -3.69
CA GLY A 87 -16.96 1.05 -4.88
C GLY A 87 -16.54 1.85 -6.11
N ALA A 88 -17.48 2.47 -6.78
CA ALA A 88 -17.26 3.32 -7.95
C ALA A 88 -17.15 4.82 -7.62
N SER A 89 -17.02 5.19 -6.36
CA SER A 89 -17.11 6.58 -5.93
C SER A 89 -15.84 7.06 -5.22
N LEU A 90 -15.54 8.35 -5.38
CA LEU A 90 -14.58 9.10 -4.58
C LEU A 90 -15.32 9.89 -3.50
N TYR A 91 -14.75 9.93 -2.32
CA TYR A 91 -15.31 10.62 -1.17
C TYR A 91 -14.27 11.60 -0.62
N LEU A 92 -14.63 12.85 -0.52
CA LEU A 92 -13.82 13.89 0.12
C LEU A 92 -14.35 14.07 1.56
N ILE A 93 -13.46 13.96 2.52
CA ILE A 93 -13.75 14.05 3.96
C ILE A 93 -12.95 15.21 4.53
N PHE A 94 -13.59 16.08 5.29
CA PHE A 94 -12.94 17.25 5.90
C PHE A 94 -12.63 17.01 7.37
N GLU A 95 -11.37 17.24 7.77
CA GLU A 95 -10.84 16.94 9.11
C GLU A 95 -11.34 17.89 10.21
N ASN A 96 -11.90 19.04 9.87
CA ASN A 96 -12.55 19.90 10.86
C ASN A 96 -13.63 19.18 11.68
N ASN A 97 -14.14 18.08 11.13
CA ASN A 97 -15.02 17.15 11.79
C ASN A 97 -14.27 16.08 12.58
N LEU A 98 -12.98 15.83 12.32
CA LEU A 98 -12.16 14.83 13.00
C LEU A 98 -11.62 15.34 14.34
N LYS A 99 -11.20 16.61 14.41
CA LYS A 99 -10.66 17.23 15.64
C LYS A 99 -11.73 17.53 16.71
N LYS A 100 -13.00 17.73 16.31
CA LYS A 100 -14.09 18.10 17.24
C LYS A 100 -14.96 16.94 17.69
N LEU A 101 -14.68 15.70 17.23
CA LEU A 101 -15.50 14.51 17.58
C LEU A 101 -17.01 14.65 17.25
N ASP A 102 -17.41 15.69 16.51
CA ASP A 102 -18.81 15.95 16.16
C ASP A 102 -19.13 15.33 14.78
N TYR A 103 -19.39 14.05 14.81
CA TYR A 103 -19.59 13.20 13.60
C TYR A 103 -20.91 13.45 12.88
N ASN A 104 -21.77 14.32 13.39
CA ASN A 104 -23.11 14.55 12.85
C ASN A 104 -23.15 15.56 11.69
N LYS A 105 -22.07 16.31 11.43
CA LYS A 105 -21.96 17.23 10.30
C LYS A 105 -20.92 16.76 9.27
N LYS A 106 -21.22 15.66 8.58
CA LYS A 106 -20.36 15.11 7.54
C LYS A 106 -20.64 15.81 6.20
N GLU A 107 -19.79 16.69 5.77
CA GLU A 107 -19.77 17.06 4.35
C GLU A 107 -19.08 15.92 3.59
N LYS A 108 -19.88 15.07 2.99
CA LYS A 108 -19.46 14.01 2.10
C LYS A 108 -19.71 14.48 0.68
N ILE A 109 -18.66 14.76 -0.07
CA ILE A 109 -18.79 15.03 -1.51
C ILE A 109 -18.55 13.70 -2.23
N ILE A 110 -19.60 13.25 -2.91
CA ILE A 110 -19.55 12.02 -3.71
C ILE A 110 -19.27 12.42 -5.13
N ILE A 111 -18.26 11.77 -5.73
CA ILE A 111 -17.98 11.86 -7.15
C ILE A 111 -18.11 10.47 -7.70
N GLU A 112 -19.19 10.24 -8.41
CA GLU A 112 -19.41 8.95 -9.05
C GLU A 112 -18.42 8.76 -10.19
N ASN A 113 -17.72 7.64 -10.17
CA ASN A 113 -16.91 7.23 -11.31
C ASN A 113 -17.80 6.43 -12.28
N VAL A 114 -18.07 7.01 -13.45
CA VAL A 114 -18.97 6.45 -14.45
C VAL A 114 -18.52 5.07 -14.98
N TYR A 115 -17.28 4.66 -14.70
CA TYR A 115 -16.65 3.53 -15.43
C TYR A 115 -16.37 2.28 -14.61
N GLY A 116 -16.58 2.27 -13.29
CA GLY A 116 -16.43 1.06 -12.49
C GLY A 116 -15.74 1.24 -11.15
N LYS A 117 -15.48 0.13 -10.50
CA LYS A 117 -14.88 0.09 -9.16
C LYS A 117 -13.47 0.67 -9.17
N ILE A 118 -13.25 1.69 -8.34
CA ILE A 118 -11.92 2.27 -8.13
C ILE A 118 -11.12 1.35 -7.20
N ASN A 119 -9.95 0.91 -7.67
CA ASN A 119 -9.06 0.05 -6.90
C ASN A 119 -7.97 0.85 -6.18
N LYS A 120 -7.48 1.94 -6.79
CA LYS A 120 -6.39 2.75 -6.27
C LYS A 120 -6.59 4.22 -6.57
N ILE A 121 -6.15 5.07 -5.64
CA ILE A 121 -6.00 6.51 -5.81
C ILE A 121 -4.52 6.88 -5.69
N LEU A 122 -4.12 7.93 -6.40
CA LEU A 122 -2.86 8.62 -6.22
C LEU A 122 -3.14 10.12 -6.27
N VAL A 123 -2.71 10.84 -5.24
CA VAL A 123 -2.78 12.30 -5.21
C VAL A 123 -1.44 12.86 -5.67
N LEU A 124 -1.48 13.79 -6.60
CA LEU A 124 -0.30 14.46 -7.14
C LEU A 124 0.04 15.72 -6.32
N PRO A 125 1.27 16.25 -6.43
CA PRO A 125 1.67 17.46 -5.71
C PRO A 125 0.84 18.71 -6.01
N ASP A 126 0.18 18.78 -7.17
CA ASP A 126 -0.75 19.85 -7.55
C ASP A 126 -2.20 19.59 -7.11
N GLU A 127 -2.40 18.64 -6.19
CA GLU A 127 -3.70 18.16 -5.71
C GLU A 127 -4.59 17.51 -6.79
N SER A 128 -4.07 17.29 -7.99
CA SER A 128 -4.74 16.45 -8.98
C SER A 128 -4.82 15.01 -8.50
N ILE A 129 -5.90 14.32 -8.83
CA ILE A 129 -6.16 12.96 -8.38
C ILE A 129 -6.14 12.04 -9.58
N ILE A 130 -5.36 10.97 -9.48
CA ILE A 130 -5.38 9.88 -10.45
C ILE A 130 -6.05 8.69 -9.81
N THR A 131 -6.97 8.06 -10.54
CA THR A 131 -7.60 6.81 -10.12
C THR A 131 -7.26 5.70 -11.08
N GLY A 132 -7.11 4.49 -10.55
CA GLY A 132 -7.06 3.26 -11.31
C GLY A 132 -8.29 2.41 -11.01
N ASP A 133 -9.03 2.07 -12.05
CA ASP A 133 -10.18 1.17 -11.95
C ASP A 133 -9.95 -0.14 -12.72
N ASN A 134 -11.02 -0.88 -13.04
CA ASN A 134 -10.92 -2.16 -13.75
C ASN A 134 -10.58 -2.02 -15.25
N LYS A 135 -10.60 -0.82 -15.81
CA LYS A 135 -10.39 -0.59 -17.25
C LYS A 135 -9.60 0.67 -17.57
N TYR A 136 -9.63 1.65 -16.68
CA TYR A 136 -9.15 3.00 -16.97
C TYR A 136 -8.21 3.52 -15.91
N ILE A 137 -7.33 4.42 -16.33
CA ILE A 137 -6.64 5.39 -15.47
C ILE A 137 -7.28 6.73 -15.76
N SER A 138 -7.84 7.38 -14.74
CA SER A 138 -8.59 8.63 -14.88
C SER A 138 -7.93 9.75 -14.10
N LEU A 139 -7.93 10.95 -14.66
CA LEU A 139 -7.42 12.18 -14.06
C LEU A 139 -8.59 13.06 -13.62
N TYR A 140 -8.51 13.55 -12.40
CA TYR A 140 -9.43 14.53 -11.83
C TYR A 140 -8.66 15.73 -11.31
N ARG A 141 -9.28 16.90 -11.36
CA ARG A 141 -8.77 18.13 -10.75
C ARG A 141 -9.67 18.59 -9.63
N LYS A 142 -9.07 18.85 -8.49
CA LYS A 142 -9.73 19.47 -7.34
C LYS A 142 -9.78 20.99 -7.56
N LYS A 143 -10.96 21.58 -7.32
CA LYS A 143 -11.15 23.04 -7.30
C LYS A 143 -12.04 23.40 -6.11
N GLY A 144 -11.42 23.83 -5.01
CA GLY A 144 -12.10 24.00 -3.74
C GLY A 144 -12.65 22.66 -3.24
N LYS A 145 -13.96 22.61 -2.98
CA LYS A 145 -14.67 21.39 -2.55
C LYS A 145 -15.12 20.50 -3.71
N LYS A 146 -14.91 20.90 -4.96
CA LYS A 146 -15.32 20.13 -6.13
C LYS A 146 -14.15 19.36 -6.73
N ILE A 147 -14.42 18.15 -7.19
CA ILE A 147 -13.48 17.33 -7.95
C ILE A 147 -14.12 17.11 -9.32
N ASN A 148 -13.43 17.53 -10.36
CA ASN A 148 -13.93 17.48 -11.72
C ASN A 148 -13.14 16.45 -12.53
N PHE A 149 -13.83 15.59 -13.24
CA PHE A 149 -13.21 14.71 -14.23
C PHE A 149 -12.54 15.55 -15.33
N VAL A 150 -11.34 15.17 -15.72
CA VAL A 150 -10.57 15.83 -16.78
C VAL A 150 -10.45 14.96 -18.00
N LYS A 151 -9.88 13.78 -17.85
CA LYS A 151 -9.63 12.82 -18.94
C LYS A 151 -9.28 11.43 -18.41
N GLN A 152 -9.28 10.45 -19.31
CA GLN A 152 -8.95 9.06 -18.98
C GLN A 152 -8.18 8.37 -20.09
N ILE A 153 -7.47 7.31 -19.71
CA ILE A 153 -6.77 6.39 -20.60
C ILE A 153 -7.38 5.01 -20.42
N LYS A 154 -7.73 4.37 -21.52
CA LYS A 154 -8.23 3.00 -21.49
C LYS A 154 -7.08 1.99 -21.44
N ILE A 155 -7.03 1.20 -20.40
CA ILE A 155 -6.01 0.17 -20.19
C ILE A 155 -6.55 -1.24 -20.49
N ASN A 156 -7.86 -1.45 -20.30
CA ASN A 156 -8.54 -2.75 -20.44
C ASN A 156 -8.02 -3.84 -19.49
N ALA A 157 -7.61 -3.47 -18.31
CA ALA A 157 -7.23 -4.36 -17.24
C ALA A 157 -7.39 -3.66 -15.88
N PRO A 158 -7.65 -4.39 -14.80
CA PRO A 158 -7.67 -3.84 -13.45
C PRO A 158 -6.33 -3.22 -13.10
N ILE A 159 -6.37 -2.01 -12.56
CA ILE A 159 -5.22 -1.29 -12.02
C ILE A 159 -5.20 -1.54 -10.52
N LEU A 160 -4.17 -2.20 -10.03
CA LEU A 160 -4.05 -2.53 -8.60
C LEU A 160 -3.13 -1.59 -7.84
N ASP A 161 -2.15 -1.01 -8.50
CA ASP A 161 -1.24 -0.06 -7.87
C ASP A 161 -0.88 1.10 -8.79
N LEU A 162 -0.65 2.28 -8.18
CA LEU A 162 -0.27 3.52 -8.83
C LEU A 162 0.79 4.20 -8.01
N ILE A 163 1.92 4.53 -8.61
CA ILE A 163 2.94 5.36 -7.96
C ILE A 163 3.47 6.46 -8.90
N MET A 164 3.82 7.59 -8.33
CA MET A 164 4.54 8.63 -9.05
C MET A 164 6.03 8.32 -9.03
N ILE A 165 6.63 8.19 -10.21
CA ILE A 165 8.06 7.86 -10.35
C ILE A 165 8.92 9.08 -10.69
N GLN A 166 8.35 10.02 -11.42
CA GLN A 166 8.93 11.33 -11.79
C GLN A 166 7.83 12.39 -11.75
N SER A 167 8.18 13.66 -11.81
CA SER A 167 7.24 14.79 -11.74
C SER A 167 6.08 14.71 -12.75
N ASN A 168 6.31 14.08 -13.90
CA ASN A 168 5.32 13.96 -14.97
C ASN A 168 5.01 12.51 -15.37
N THR A 169 5.40 11.52 -14.57
CA THR A 169 5.21 10.12 -14.94
C THR A 169 4.65 9.30 -13.79
N VAL A 170 3.52 8.67 -14.01
CA VAL A 170 2.92 7.67 -13.12
C VAL A 170 3.16 6.28 -13.68
N LEU A 171 3.49 5.37 -12.78
CA LEU A 171 3.57 3.96 -13.06
C LEU A 171 2.37 3.23 -12.46
N SER A 172 1.81 2.35 -13.24
CA SER A 172 0.65 1.54 -12.91
C SER A 172 0.96 0.05 -13.02
N ALA A 173 0.49 -0.74 -12.07
CA ALA A 173 0.48 -2.19 -12.16
C ALA A 173 -0.86 -2.69 -12.73
N ALA A 174 -0.79 -3.43 -13.83
CA ALA A 174 -1.93 -4.06 -14.48
C ALA A 174 -1.74 -5.60 -14.52
N PRO A 175 -2.09 -6.32 -13.44
CA PRO A 175 -1.77 -7.74 -13.28
C PRO A 175 -2.34 -8.64 -14.38
N GLN A 176 -3.60 -8.48 -14.76
CA GLN A 176 -4.21 -9.28 -15.82
C GLN A 176 -3.54 -9.13 -17.19
N LYS A 177 -2.83 -8.02 -17.41
CA LYS A 177 -1.96 -7.84 -18.57
C LYS A 177 -0.54 -8.32 -18.34
N GLN A 178 -0.22 -8.71 -17.11
CA GLN A 178 1.15 -9.01 -16.69
C GLN A 178 2.13 -7.88 -17.05
N SER A 179 1.70 -6.65 -16.80
CA SER A 179 2.39 -5.45 -17.29
C SER A 179 2.47 -4.35 -16.27
N LEU A 180 3.56 -3.56 -16.39
CA LEU A 180 3.68 -2.23 -15.82
C LEU A 180 3.48 -1.20 -16.91
N ILE A 181 2.63 -0.22 -16.66
CA ILE A 181 2.23 0.80 -17.62
C ILE A 181 2.71 2.16 -17.15
N PHE A 182 3.48 2.83 -17.99
CA PHE A 182 3.95 4.19 -17.75
C PHE A 182 3.01 5.18 -18.41
N VAL A 183 2.52 6.12 -17.64
CA VAL A 183 1.61 7.19 -18.08
C VAL A 183 2.33 8.53 -18.01
N ASP A 184 2.43 9.20 -19.14
CA ASP A 184 2.87 10.59 -19.24
C ASP A 184 1.73 11.50 -18.79
N LEU A 185 1.95 12.30 -17.75
CA LEU A 185 0.92 13.16 -17.17
C LEU A 185 0.66 14.43 -18.00
N ASP A 186 1.66 14.94 -18.72
CA ASP A 186 1.52 16.16 -19.52
C ASP A 186 0.57 15.92 -20.70
N LYS A 187 0.81 14.82 -21.41
CA LYS A 187 -0.02 14.39 -22.53
C LYS A 187 -1.21 13.54 -22.07
N PHE A 188 -1.10 12.90 -20.92
CA PHE A 188 -1.99 11.92 -20.37
C PHE A 188 -2.24 10.76 -21.34
N VAL A 189 -1.18 10.11 -21.72
CA VAL A 189 -1.18 8.94 -22.62
C VAL A 189 -0.30 7.84 -22.05
N GLN A 190 -0.59 6.60 -22.44
CA GLN A 190 0.33 5.50 -22.20
C GLN A 190 1.60 5.75 -23.01
N ASN A 191 2.72 5.93 -22.33
CA ASN A 191 4.00 6.24 -22.96
C ASN A 191 4.83 4.97 -23.21
N TYR A 192 4.79 4.04 -22.26
CA TYR A 192 5.59 2.83 -22.30
C TYR A 192 4.92 1.68 -21.52
N GLU A 193 5.27 0.43 -21.86
CA GLU A 193 4.77 -0.77 -21.18
C GLU A 193 5.89 -1.78 -21.02
N ILE A 194 6.08 -2.30 -19.80
CA ILE A 194 6.95 -3.45 -19.54
C ILE A 194 6.04 -4.66 -19.35
N LYS A 195 6.20 -5.67 -20.21
CA LYS A 195 5.41 -6.90 -20.21
C LYS A 195 6.12 -8.05 -19.50
N ASN A 196 5.41 -9.17 -19.35
CA ASN A 196 5.91 -10.43 -18.78
C ASN A 196 6.28 -10.35 -17.29
N ILE A 197 5.61 -9.49 -16.53
CA ILE A 197 5.69 -9.46 -15.09
C ILE A 197 4.60 -10.37 -14.54
N LYS A 198 4.98 -11.48 -13.95
CA LYS A 198 4.04 -12.44 -13.38
C LYS A 198 3.47 -11.92 -12.07
N PHE A 199 2.32 -11.28 -12.15
CA PHE A 199 1.53 -10.91 -10.99
C PHE A 199 0.61 -12.05 -10.57
N CYS A 200 0.10 -11.99 -9.34
CA CYS A 200 -0.97 -12.87 -8.91
C CYS A 200 -2.32 -12.23 -9.28
N ASP A 201 -3.12 -12.96 -10.06
CA ASP A 201 -4.41 -12.47 -10.55
C ASP A 201 -5.50 -12.45 -9.45
N ASP A 202 -5.36 -13.32 -8.44
CA ASP A 202 -6.41 -13.57 -7.46
C ASP A 202 -6.28 -12.74 -6.17
N ILE A 203 -5.17 -12.04 -5.97
CA ILE A 203 -4.92 -11.33 -4.72
C ILE A 203 -5.09 -9.83 -4.93
N LYS A 204 -5.93 -9.22 -4.10
CA LYS A 204 -6.07 -7.77 -3.96
C LYS A 204 -4.84 -7.18 -3.26
N CYS A 205 -3.65 -7.38 -3.85
CA CYS A 205 -2.42 -6.83 -3.34
C CYS A 205 -2.39 -5.33 -3.62
N SER A 206 -2.23 -4.54 -2.59
CA SER A 206 -1.92 -3.12 -2.71
C SER A 206 -0.45 -2.89 -2.36
N ASN A 207 0.18 -1.90 -3.00
CA ASN A 207 1.59 -1.54 -2.80
C ASN A 207 2.60 -2.63 -3.21
N ILE A 208 2.38 -3.24 -4.35
CA ILE A 208 3.32 -4.19 -4.95
C ILE A 208 4.49 -3.49 -5.66
N ILE A 209 4.42 -2.17 -5.87
CA ILE A 209 5.47 -1.38 -6.49
C ILE A 209 6.13 -0.49 -5.42
N THR A 210 7.45 -0.59 -5.29
CA THR A 210 8.23 0.24 -4.36
C THR A 210 9.45 0.82 -5.02
N LYS A 211 9.69 2.14 -4.84
CA LYS A 211 10.89 2.81 -5.32
C LYS A 211 12.02 2.62 -4.33
N ILE A 212 13.06 1.87 -4.73
CA ILE A 212 14.22 1.58 -3.87
C ILE A 212 15.25 2.70 -3.94
N LYS A 213 15.57 3.13 -5.17
CA LYS A 213 16.51 4.21 -5.46
C LYS A 213 15.92 5.12 -6.53
N LYS A 214 16.59 6.27 -6.79
CA LYS A 214 16.14 7.25 -7.79
C LYS A 214 15.74 6.58 -9.12
N ASP A 215 16.50 5.60 -9.56
CA ASP A 215 16.34 4.96 -10.88
C ASP A 215 16.00 3.46 -10.79
N LEU A 216 15.63 2.95 -9.61
CA LEU A 216 15.36 1.53 -9.41
C LEU A 216 14.04 1.29 -8.67
N LEU A 217 13.18 0.50 -9.29
CA LEU A 217 11.94 -0.01 -8.70
C LEU A 217 12.08 -1.47 -8.33
N LEU A 218 11.34 -1.84 -7.31
CA LEU A 218 11.05 -3.21 -6.95
C LEU A 218 9.57 -3.47 -7.16
N VAL A 219 9.24 -4.59 -7.77
CA VAL A 219 7.87 -5.01 -8.03
C VAL A 219 7.69 -6.43 -7.53
N GLY A 220 6.77 -6.60 -6.60
CA GLY A 220 6.37 -7.92 -6.11
C GLY A 220 5.56 -8.69 -7.16
N GLY A 221 5.85 -9.95 -7.32
CA GLY A 221 5.13 -10.84 -8.23
C GLY A 221 4.63 -12.11 -7.54
N CYS A 222 3.99 -12.97 -8.31
CA CYS A 222 3.62 -14.29 -7.84
C CYS A 222 4.84 -15.25 -7.77
N MET A 223 4.66 -16.40 -7.17
CA MET A 223 5.67 -17.47 -7.08
C MET A 223 6.98 -17.04 -6.39
N GLY A 224 6.90 -16.11 -5.43
CA GLY A 224 8.07 -15.59 -4.72
C GLY A 224 9.04 -14.81 -5.61
N ILE A 225 8.59 -14.30 -6.75
CA ILE A 225 9.44 -13.54 -7.66
C ILE A 225 9.35 -12.06 -7.32
N VAL A 226 10.51 -11.41 -7.24
CA VAL A 226 10.63 -9.97 -7.14
C VAL A 226 11.37 -9.45 -8.36
N TYR A 227 10.81 -8.45 -8.99
CA TYR A 227 11.35 -7.85 -10.20
C TYR A 227 12.03 -6.53 -9.91
N PHE A 228 13.23 -6.35 -10.48
CA PHE A 228 13.97 -5.09 -10.47
C PHE A 228 13.85 -4.40 -11.81
N ILE A 229 13.44 -3.15 -11.79
CA ILE A 229 13.18 -2.38 -13.00
C ILE A 229 13.98 -1.09 -12.96
N SER A 230 14.83 -0.89 -13.96
CA SER A 230 15.53 0.37 -14.16
C SER A 230 14.57 1.40 -14.75
N LEU A 231 14.38 2.52 -14.03
CA LEU A 231 13.63 3.66 -14.54
C LEU A 231 14.36 4.41 -15.64
N LYS A 232 15.71 4.42 -15.59
CA LYS A 232 16.55 5.10 -16.60
C LYS A 232 16.34 4.50 -17.98
N ASN A 233 16.38 3.17 -18.07
CA ASN A 233 16.27 2.44 -19.33
C ASN A 233 14.86 1.94 -19.60
N LYS A 234 13.94 2.08 -18.63
CA LYS A 234 12.59 1.49 -18.67
C LYS A 234 12.63 -0.01 -18.98
N GLN A 235 13.58 -0.71 -18.41
CA GLN A 235 13.87 -2.10 -18.71
C GLN A 235 13.99 -2.94 -17.45
N PHE A 236 13.73 -4.19 -17.62
CA PHE A 236 14.01 -5.25 -16.69
C PHE A 236 15.52 -5.30 -16.39
N VAL A 237 15.90 -5.25 -15.13
CA VAL A 237 17.30 -5.38 -14.71
C VAL A 237 17.58 -6.80 -14.23
N ALA A 238 16.73 -7.32 -13.38
CA ALA A 238 16.85 -8.64 -12.80
C ALA A 238 15.51 -9.11 -12.24
N ASN A 239 15.35 -10.41 -12.13
CA ASN A 239 14.34 -11.01 -11.26
C ASN A 239 15.07 -11.89 -10.25
N ILE A 240 14.54 -11.95 -9.05
CA ILE A 240 15.06 -12.78 -7.98
C ILE A 240 13.91 -13.58 -7.43
N THR A 241 14.09 -14.88 -7.34
CA THR A 241 13.16 -15.75 -6.63
C THR A 241 13.51 -15.72 -5.14
N ILE A 242 12.60 -15.25 -4.33
CA ILE A 242 12.69 -15.32 -2.88
C ILE A 242 12.43 -16.79 -2.47
N ARG A 243 13.04 -17.23 -1.41
CA ARG A 243 13.26 -18.59 -0.90
C ARG A 243 12.19 -19.66 -1.21
N TYR A 244 10.90 -19.30 -1.27
CA TYR A 244 9.82 -20.27 -1.43
C TYR A 244 9.01 -20.01 -2.70
N LYS A 245 9.00 -20.97 -3.62
CA LYS A 245 8.30 -20.89 -4.91
C LYS A 245 6.78 -20.69 -4.81
N ASN A 246 6.19 -21.07 -3.67
CA ASN A 246 4.74 -20.98 -3.44
C ASN A 246 4.36 -19.74 -2.60
N GLU A 247 5.32 -18.88 -2.29
CA GLU A 247 5.09 -17.69 -1.49
C GLU A 247 4.77 -16.50 -2.40
N LEU A 248 3.73 -15.76 -2.06
CA LEU A 248 3.31 -14.55 -2.77
C LEU A 248 3.83 -13.34 -2.02
N ILE A 249 4.47 -12.42 -2.72
CA ILE A 249 4.83 -11.13 -2.14
C ILE A 249 3.64 -10.19 -2.32
N THR A 250 3.00 -9.87 -1.22
CA THR A 250 1.76 -9.09 -1.21
C THR A 250 2.00 -7.59 -1.05
N THR A 251 3.10 -7.23 -0.39
CA THR A 251 3.47 -5.82 -0.15
C THR A 251 4.96 -5.71 0.14
N VAL A 252 5.56 -4.56 -0.15
CA VAL A 252 6.97 -4.29 0.11
C VAL A 252 7.14 -2.89 0.68
N LEU A 253 7.91 -2.79 1.76
CA LEU A 253 8.34 -1.54 2.36
C LEU A 253 9.88 -1.44 2.28
N LYS A 254 10.39 -0.30 1.82
CA LYS A 254 11.80 0.02 1.95
C LYS A 254 12.04 0.64 3.32
N MET A 255 12.86 0.01 4.13
CA MET A 255 13.22 0.48 5.46
C MET A 255 14.27 1.61 5.40
N HIS A 256 14.38 2.40 6.46
CA HIS A 256 15.35 3.51 6.54
C HIS A 256 16.80 3.06 6.40
N ASN A 257 17.14 1.88 6.90
CA ASN A 257 18.49 1.28 6.76
C ASN A 257 18.77 0.74 5.34
N GLY A 258 17.81 0.83 4.43
CA GLY A 258 17.91 0.36 3.05
C GLY A 258 17.53 -1.11 2.83
N ASP A 259 17.24 -1.85 3.89
CA ASP A 259 16.69 -3.21 3.80
C ASP A 259 15.23 -3.16 3.27
N LEU A 260 14.72 -4.30 2.84
CA LEU A 260 13.34 -4.45 2.39
C LEU A 260 12.57 -5.31 3.38
N LEU A 261 11.42 -4.83 3.79
CA LEU A 261 10.45 -5.61 4.55
C LEU A 261 9.32 -6.01 3.63
N CYS A 262 9.11 -7.31 3.49
CA CYS A 262 8.10 -7.89 2.62
C CYS A 262 7.01 -8.55 3.46
N GLY A 263 5.75 -8.27 3.13
CA GLY A 263 4.63 -9.12 3.49
C GLY A 263 4.53 -10.23 2.48
N SER A 264 4.48 -11.44 2.94
CA SER A 264 4.33 -12.60 2.08
C SER A 264 3.23 -13.51 2.60
N SER A 265 2.58 -14.23 1.70
CA SER A 265 1.51 -15.16 2.04
C SER A 265 1.67 -16.45 1.27
N MET A 266 1.39 -17.57 1.91
CA MET A 266 1.42 -18.89 1.31
C MET A 266 0.21 -19.71 1.77
N LEU A 267 -0.29 -20.54 0.87
CA LEU A 267 -1.28 -21.55 1.22
C LEU A 267 -0.56 -22.74 1.83
N VAL A 268 -0.94 -23.10 3.03
CA VAL A 268 -0.41 -24.22 3.79
C VAL A 268 -1.51 -25.24 3.99
N LYS A 269 -1.20 -26.50 3.77
CA LYS A 269 -2.12 -27.61 4.08
C LYS A 269 -1.71 -28.24 5.40
N ASP A 270 -2.62 -28.28 6.35
CA ASP A 270 -2.44 -28.99 7.60
C ASP A 270 -2.46 -30.50 7.34
N GLU A 271 -1.37 -31.19 7.66
CA GLU A 271 -1.22 -32.61 7.41
C GLU A 271 -2.22 -33.45 8.20
N ASN A 272 -2.62 -33.01 9.40
CA ASN A 272 -3.51 -33.77 10.28
C ASN A 272 -4.98 -33.58 9.91
N THR A 273 -5.38 -32.33 9.62
CA THR A 273 -6.79 -31.97 9.35
C THR A 273 -7.13 -31.94 7.86
N GLN A 274 -6.11 -31.98 6.97
CA GLN A 274 -6.21 -31.79 5.52
C GLN A 274 -6.84 -30.44 5.12
N LYS A 275 -7.00 -29.52 6.06
CA LYS A 275 -7.53 -28.17 5.82
C LYS A 275 -6.43 -27.27 5.28
N GLU A 276 -6.80 -26.46 4.32
CA GLU A 276 -5.93 -25.40 3.79
C GLU A 276 -6.16 -24.10 4.56
N TYR A 277 -5.08 -23.42 4.90
CA TYR A 277 -5.11 -22.10 5.53
C TYR A 277 -4.02 -21.21 4.95
N ILE A 278 -4.21 -19.91 5.05
CA ILE A 278 -3.22 -18.92 4.62
C ILE A 278 -2.29 -18.65 5.80
N CYS A 279 -0.99 -18.77 5.54
CA CYS A 279 0.07 -18.35 6.45
C CYS A 279 0.71 -17.09 5.88
N SER A 280 0.71 -16.01 6.63
CA SER A 280 1.33 -14.76 6.21
C SER A 280 2.50 -14.40 7.10
N ASN A 281 3.61 -14.07 6.46
CA ASN A 281 4.89 -13.83 7.08
C ASN A 281 5.34 -12.38 6.86
N LEU A 282 6.13 -11.86 7.80
CA LEU A 282 6.96 -10.69 7.58
C LEU A 282 8.38 -11.15 7.35
N VAL A 283 8.99 -10.74 6.25
CA VAL A 283 10.33 -11.18 5.87
C VAL A 283 11.20 -9.99 5.53
N GLN A 284 12.31 -9.89 6.20
CA GLN A 284 13.29 -8.84 5.93
C GLN A 284 14.43 -9.36 5.06
N TYR A 285 14.72 -8.61 4.03
CA TYR A 285 15.80 -8.89 3.10
C TYR A 285 16.79 -7.74 3.06
N ARG A 286 18.08 -8.09 3.07
CA ARG A 286 19.18 -7.17 2.75
C ARG A 286 19.59 -7.35 1.31
N TYR A 287 19.64 -6.22 0.59
CA TYR A 287 20.17 -6.19 -0.77
C TYR A 287 21.61 -5.70 -0.78
N SER A 288 22.52 -6.60 -1.09
CA SER A 288 23.95 -6.29 -1.22
C SER A 288 24.55 -7.11 -2.36
N ASN A 289 25.47 -6.50 -3.12
CA ASN A 289 26.20 -7.17 -4.21
C ASN A 289 25.29 -7.89 -5.23
N ASN A 290 24.15 -7.26 -5.57
CA ASN A 290 23.13 -7.84 -6.46
C ASN A 290 22.47 -9.13 -5.95
N VAL A 291 22.58 -9.43 -4.65
CA VAL A 291 21.98 -10.58 -4.01
C VAL A 291 21.06 -10.11 -2.89
N PHE A 292 19.87 -10.74 -2.80
CA PHE A 292 19.01 -10.64 -1.65
C PHE A 292 19.35 -11.75 -0.66
N LYS A 293 19.61 -11.34 0.57
CA LYS A 293 19.76 -12.26 1.67
C LYS A 293 18.60 -12.06 2.64
N GLU A 294 17.84 -13.11 2.90
CA GLU A 294 16.89 -13.13 4.01
C GLU A 294 17.68 -13.02 5.31
N ILE A 295 17.41 -11.99 6.10
CA ILE A 295 18.10 -11.74 7.38
C ILE A 295 17.17 -12.01 8.57
N TYR A 296 15.86 -11.90 8.35
CA TYR A 296 14.88 -12.18 9.36
C TYR A 296 13.55 -12.64 8.75
N ARG A 297 12.86 -13.52 9.46
CA ARG A 297 11.50 -13.98 9.13
C ARG A 297 10.67 -14.10 10.39
N LYS A 298 9.51 -13.44 10.41
CA LYS A 298 8.44 -13.65 11.38
C LYS A 298 7.36 -14.52 10.74
N PRO A 299 7.33 -15.82 11.03
CA PRO A 299 6.26 -16.68 10.53
C PRO A 299 4.95 -16.36 11.27
N ASN A 300 3.84 -16.62 10.59
CA ASN A 300 2.49 -16.43 11.15
C ASN A 300 2.29 -15.02 11.72
N ALA A 301 2.85 -14.02 11.04
CA ALA A 301 2.67 -12.62 11.44
C ALA A 301 1.18 -12.23 11.42
N HIS A 302 0.43 -12.79 10.48
CA HIS A 302 -1.01 -12.68 10.36
C HIS A 302 -1.63 -14.02 9.96
N ASN A 303 -2.94 -14.17 10.23
CA ASN A 303 -3.72 -15.37 9.92
C ASN A 303 -4.38 -15.33 8.53
N ASP A 304 -4.19 -14.25 7.80
CA ASP A 304 -4.65 -14.06 6.42
C ASP A 304 -3.68 -13.10 5.70
N ILE A 305 -3.95 -12.79 4.44
CA ILE A 305 -3.10 -12.01 3.56
C ILE A 305 -2.76 -10.65 4.17
N ILE A 306 -1.46 -10.33 4.25
CA ILE A 306 -0.98 -8.99 4.57
C ILE A 306 -1.24 -8.10 3.36
N THR A 307 -2.13 -7.12 3.51
CA THR A 307 -2.51 -6.23 2.40
C THR A 307 -1.58 -5.04 2.25
N LYS A 308 -0.97 -4.58 3.35
CA LYS A 308 0.01 -3.48 3.32
C LYS A 308 0.93 -3.49 4.53
N ILE A 309 2.17 -3.05 4.30
CA ILE A 309 3.13 -2.66 5.33
C ILE A 309 3.44 -1.18 5.13
N CYS A 310 3.58 -0.41 6.20
CA CYS A 310 3.92 1.01 6.16
C CYS A 310 4.75 1.41 7.38
N ASP A 311 5.46 2.51 7.27
CA ASP A 311 6.04 3.18 8.44
C ASP A 311 4.92 3.74 9.32
N VAL A 312 5.11 3.65 10.63
CA VAL A 312 4.25 4.21 11.65
C VAL A 312 5.15 4.98 12.62
N VAL A 313 4.88 6.26 12.78
CA VAL A 313 5.60 7.10 13.76
C VAL A 313 4.76 7.15 15.03
N ASN A 314 5.32 6.70 16.14
CA ASN A 314 4.63 6.74 17.43
C ASN A 314 4.69 8.15 18.06
N HIS A 315 4.00 8.34 19.18
CA HIS A 315 3.93 9.63 19.89
C HIS A 315 5.28 10.16 20.41
N LYS A 316 6.32 9.32 20.45
CA LYS A 316 7.70 9.68 20.82
C LYS A 316 8.55 10.06 19.60
N GLY A 317 7.97 10.07 18.39
CA GLY A 317 8.68 10.32 17.15
C GLY A 317 9.54 9.14 16.67
N ILE A 318 9.39 7.96 17.27
CA ILE A 318 10.11 6.76 16.85
C ILE A 318 9.36 6.12 15.69
N THR A 319 10.09 5.82 14.61
CA THR A 319 9.53 5.10 13.47
C THR A 319 9.54 3.60 13.75
N GLU A 320 8.37 3.03 13.77
CA GLU A 320 8.08 1.62 13.82
C GLU A 320 7.49 1.20 12.46
N PHE A 321 7.10 -0.03 12.28
CA PHE A 321 6.34 -0.39 11.09
C PHE A 321 5.00 -1.04 11.45
N GLY A 322 3.99 -0.70 10.66
CA GLY A 322 2.66 -1.26 10.77
C GLY A 322 2.37 -2.25 9.66
N SER A 323 1.63 -3.29 9.97
CA SER A 323 1.05 -4.21 8.98
C SER A 323 -0.44 -4.34 9.17
N ILE A 324 -1.16 -4.45 8.05
CA ILE A 324 -2.60 -4.70 8.02
C ILE A 324 -2.90 -5.94 7.21
N SER A 325 -3.97 -6.64 7.58
CA SER A 325 -4.33 -7.91 6.98
C SER A 325 -5.83 -8.08 6.77
N LEU A 326 -6.18 -9.01 5.89
CA LEU A 326 -7.55 -9.49 5.71
C LEU A 326 -8.07 -10.27 6.93
N ASP A 327 -7.22 -10.67 7.87
CA ASP A 327 -7.59 -11.22 9.17
C ASP A 327 -8.23 -10.19 10.13
N SER A 328 -8.49 -8.98 9.64
CA SER A 328 -9.06 -7.86 10.39
C SER A 328 -8.15 -7.26 11.45
N THR A 329 -6.86 -7.59 11.45
CA THR A 329 -5.92 -7.05 12.43
C THR A 329 -5.00 -5.98 11.84
N PHE A 330 -4.72 -4.96 12.63
CA PHE A 330 -3.65 -4.01 12.47
C PHE A 330 -2.63 -4.26 13.57
N LYS A 331 -1.38 -4.45 13.22
CA LYS A 331 -0.28 -4.71 14.15
C LYS A 331 0.84 -3.70 13.93
N VAL A 332 1.39 -3.19 15.02
CA VAL A 332 2.60 -2.37 15.03
C VAL A 332 3.74 -3.20 15.62
N TRP A 333 4.89 -3.11 14.99
CA TRP A 333 6.06 -3.93 15.28
C TRP A 333 7.25 -3.03 15.57
N ASN A 334 8.03 -3.40 16.53
CA ASN A 334 9.29 -2.77 16.92
C ASN A 334 10.50 -3.65 16.63
#